data_093102684b12d1d5a18d73b6e1960b3d
#
_entry.id   093102684b12d1d5a18d73b6e1960b3d
#
_cell.length_a   1.000
_cell.length_b   1.000
_cell.length_c   1.000
_cell.angle_alpha   90.00
_cell.angle_beta   90.00
_cell.angle_gamma   90.00
#
_symmetry.space_group_name_H-M   'P 1'
#
loop_
_entity.id
_entity.type
_entity.pdbx_description
1 polymer ?
#
loop_
_entity_poly.entity_id
_entity_poly.type
_entity_poly.pdbx_seq_one_letter_code
_entity_poly.pdbx_strand_id
1 'polypeptide(L)'
;MDKNEKLKLGGIYFAPKEFFLNNSVGKLKQQIESNSDVRENGIVMCAVIEDMNSVFPHNSEYTIAVKQKEFAPPIRAYVNKDYDFECFKQLSKAEMKVYGLLWFCFGV
;
A
#
# COMPACT_ATOMS: atom_id res chain seq x y z
N MET A 1 -15.53 -17.62 0.93
CA MET A 1 -14.49 -16.62 1.04
C MET A 1 -13.20 -17.16 0.42
N ASP A 2 -12.62 -16.41 -0.46
CA ASP A 2 -11.37 -16.80 -1.08
C ASP A 2 -10.23 -16.69 -0.09
N LYS A 3 -9.59 -17.81 0.22
CA LYS A 3 -8.49 -17.84 1.18
C LYS A 3 -7.23 -17.14 0.68
N ASN A 4 -7.17 -16.85 -0.62
CA ASN A 4 -6.01 -16.20 -1.22
C ASN A 4 -6.15 -14.68 -1.26
N GLU A 5 -7.33 -14.15 -0.96
CA GLU A 5 -7.54 -12.71 -0.91
C GLU A 5 -7.26 -12.20 0.49
N LYS A 6 -6.08 -11.66 0.65
CA LYS A 6 -5.65 -11.07 1.93
C LYS A 6 -5.93 -9.58 2.01
N LEU A 7 -5.89 -8.89 0.87
CA LEU A 7 -6.20 -7.48 0.76
C LEU A 7 -7.23 -7.28 -0.34
N LYS A 8 -8.05 -6.25 -0.20
CA LYS A 8 -9.05 -5.91 -1.21
C LYS A 8 -8.48 -4.98 -2.25
N LEU A 9 -8.72 -5.28 -3.52
CA LEU A 9 -8.39 -4.37 -4.61
C LEU A 9 -9.19 -3.08 -4.42
N GLY A 10 -8.49 -1.95 -4.47
CA GLY A 10 -9.10 -0.65 -4.22
C GLY A 10 -9.20 -0.28 -2.74
N GLY A 11 -8.86 -1.19 -1.84
CA GLY A 11 -8.88 -0.91 -0.40
C GLY A 11 -7.76 0.01 0.03
N ILE A 12 -8.05 0.88 1.00
CA ILE A 12 -7.07 1.76 1.60
C ILE A 12 -6.75 1.24 3.00
N TYR A 13 -5.46 1.17 3.32
CA TYR A 13 -4.98 0.55 4.53
C TYR A 13 -3.94 1.41 5.23
N PHE A 14 -3.82 1.21 6.54
CA PHE A 14 -2.65 1.63 7.31
C PHE A 14 -1.76 0.42 7.51
N ALA A 15 -0.46 0.59 7.30
CA ALA A 15 0.51 -0.50 7.47
C ALA A 15 1.83 0.05 7.99
N PRO A 16 2.61 -0.75 8.72
CA PRO A 16 3.93 -0.32 9.17
C PRO A 16 4.85 -0.04 7.99
N LYS A 17 5.58 1.05 8.04
CA LYS A 17 6.60 1.37 7.04
C LYS A 17 7.60 0.23 6.90
N GLU A 18 7.94 -0.43 7.99
CA GLU A 18 8.89 -1.53 8.00
C GLU A 18 8.47 -2.70 7.12
N PHE A 19 7.17 -2.94 6.99
CA PHE A 19 6.69 -3.99 6.10
C PHE A 19 7.21 -3.75 4.68
N PHE A 20 7.10 -2.52 4.21
CA PHE A 20 7.56 -2.17 2.86
C PHE A 20 9.08 -2.14 2.76
N LEU A 21 9.77 -1.71 3.80
CA LEU A 21 11.23 -1.73 3.82
C LEU A 21 11.78 -3.16 3.76
N ASN A 22 11.15 -4.07 4.49
CA ASN A 22 11.59 -5.46 4.53
C ASN A 22 11.28 -6.21 3.23
N ASN A 23 10.32 -5.72 2.45
CA ASN A 23 9.86 -6.39 1.23
C ASN A 23 10.22 -5.60 -0.04
N SER A 24 11.14 -4.67 0.07
CA SER A 24 11.60 -3.86 -1.07
C SER A 24 13.12 -3.83 -1.10
N VAL A 25 13.66 -3.56 -2.28
CA VAL A 25 15.12 -3.49 -2.48
C VAL A 25 15.49 -2.30 -3.36
N GLY A 26 16.74 -1.89 -3.30
CA GLY A 26 17.31 -0.88 -4.19
C GLY A 26 16.63 0.48 -4.05
N LYS A 27 16.36 1.11 -5.18
CA LYS A 27 15.78 2.45 -5.23
C LYS A 27 14.41 2.53 -4.58
N LEU A 28 13.61 1.49 -4.73
CA LEU A 28 12.27 1.44 -4.14
C LEU A 28 12.36 1.51 -2.61
N LYS A 29 13.26 0.73 -2.03
CA LYS A 29 13.48 0.76 -0.59
C LYS A 29 13.91 2.15 -0.12
N GLN A 30 14.81 2.78 -0.86
CA GLN A 30 15.27 4.13 -0.54
C GLN A 30 14.15 5.15 -0.62
N GLN A 31 13.30 5.06 -1.64
CA GLN A 31 12.16 5.96 -1.79
C GLN A 31 11.18 5.83 -0.62
N ILE A 32 10.87 4.59 -0.25
CA ILE A 32 9.96 4.35 0.87
C ILE A 32 10.55 4.90 2.16
N GLU A 33 11.83 4.68 2.39
CA GLU A 33 12.49 5.14 3.61
C GLU A 33 12.53 6.67 3.70
N SER A 34 12.83 7.35 2.59
CA SER A 34 13.06 8.79 2.58
C SER A 34 11.82 9.60 2.31
N ASN A 35 10.91 9.10 1.49
CA ASN A 35 9.82 9.90 0.92
C ASN A 35 8.41 9.49 1.36
N SER A 36 8.23 8.34 2.00
CA SER A 36 6.89 7.95 2.44
C SER A 36 6.39 8.86 3.56
N ASP A 37 5.08 9.11 3.57
CA ASP A 37 4.44 9.92 4.60
C ASP A 37 4.20 9.07 5.83
N VAL A 38 5.16 9.07 6.73
CA VAL A 38 5.11 8.26 7.94
C VAL A 38 4.36 9.00 9.03
N ARG A 39 3.31 8.39 9.53
CA ARG A 39 2.51 8.91 10.63
C ARG A 39 3.04 8.36 11.96
N GLU A 40 2.34 8.66 13.05
CA GLU A 40 2.71 8.17 14.37
C GLU A 40 2.89 6.64 14.37
N ASN A 41 3.82 6.17 15.16
CA ASN A 41 4.13 4.74 15.29
C ASN A 41 4.70 4.10 14.02
N GLY A 42 5.26 4.89 13.13
CA GLY A 42 5.88 4.37 11.93
C GLY A 42 4.90 3.80 10.91
N ILE A 43 3.66 4.29 10.90
CA ILE A 43 2.61 3.79 10.02
C ILE A 43 2.49 4.65 8.77
N VAL A 44 2.28 4.03 7.63
CA VAL A 44 2.03 4.71 6.37
C VAL A 44 0.66 4.34 5.83
N MET A 45 0.07 5.24 5.05
CA MET A 45 -1.18 4.97 4.35
C MET A 45 -0.86 4.42 2.97
N CYS A 46 -1.59 3.39 2.56
CA CYS A 46 -1.37 2.74 1.27
C CYS A 46 -2.68 2.25 0.68
N ALA A 47 -2.66 1.97 -0.62
CA ALA A 47 -3.84 1.47 -1.33
C ALA A 47 -3.44 0.35 -2.27
N VAL A 48 -4.26 -0.70 -2.34
CA VAL A 48 -4.07 -1.78 -3.31
C VAL A 48 -4.67 -1.31 -4.62
N ILE A 49 -3.82 -0.93 -5.57
CA ILE A 49 -4.28 -0.36 -6.83
C ILE A 49 -4.36 -1.39 -7.96
N GLU A 50 -3.69 -2.53 -7.81
CA GLU A 50 -3.68 -3.53 -8.84
C GLU A 50 -3.42 -4.92 -8.28
N ASP A 51 -4.09 -5.91 -8.83
CA ASP A 51 -3.82 -7.32 -8.58
C ASP A 51 -3.19 -7.87 -9.85
N MET A 52 -1.90 -8.13 -9.80
CA MET A 52 -1.14 -8.53 -10.99
C MET A 52 -1.60 -9.88 -11.56
N ASN A 53 -2.21 -10.72 -10.72
CA ASN A 53 -2.73 -12.00 -11.19
C ASN A 53 -3.86 -11.83 -12.20
N SER A 54 -4.59 -10.71 -12.13
CA SER A 54 -5.66 -10.43 -13.10
C SER A 54 -5.12 -10.09 -14.50
N VAL A 55 -3.88 -9.63 -14.57
CA VAL A 55 -3.21 -9.26 -15.82
C VAL A 55 -2.26 -10.35 -16.30
N PHE A 56 -1.50 -10.89 -15.36
CA PHE A 56 -0.51 -11.94 -15.60
C PHE A 56 -0.84 -13.14 -14.73
N PRO A 57 -1.43 -14.21 -15.30
CA PRO A 57 -1.95 -15.33 -14.49
C PRO A 57 -0.94 -16.02 -13.57
N HIS A 58 0.34 -15.91 -13.86
CA HIS A 58 1.38 -16.52 -13.04
C HIS A 58 2.02 -15.56 -12.03
N ASN A 59 1.54 -14.32 -12.00
CA ASN A 59 2.09 -13.31 -11.10
C ASN A 59 1.21 -13.17 -9.86
N SER A 60 1.73 -13.57 -8.71
CA SER A 60 1.02 -13.52 -7.43
C SER A 60 1.43 -12.31 -6.61
N GLU A 61 1.32 -11.11 -7.20
CA GLU A 61 1.70 -9.87 -6.53
C GLU A 61 0.55 -8.86 -6.53
N TYR A 62 0.53 -8.04 -5.50
CA TYR A 62 -0.27 -6.81 -5.48
C TYR A 62 0.63 -5.63 -5.86
N THR A 63 0.06 -4.67 -6.56
CA THR A 63 0.67 -3.35 -6.67
C THR A 63 0.05 -2.48 -5.59
N ILE A 64 0.87 -2.04 -4.66
CA ILE A 64 0.43 -1.23 -3.52
C ILE A 64 1.05 0.15 -3.64
N ALA A 65 0.21 1.17 -3.67
CA ALA A 65 0.64 2.56 -3.72
C ALA A 65 0.83 3.06 -2.29
N VAL A 66 2.03 3.51 -1.96
CA VAL A 66 2.38 4.03 -0.64
C VAL A 66 2.39 5.56 -0.71
N LYS A 67 1.63 6.20 0.16
CA LYS A 67 1.53 7.65 0.16
C LYS A 67 2.87 8.30 0.45
N GLN A 68 3.24 9.26 -0.38
CA GLN A 68 4.44 10.09 -0.20
C GLN A 68 4.15 11.35 0.61
N LYS A 69 5.21 11.96 1.12
CA LYS A 69 5.17 13.28 1.72
C LYS A 69 4.78 14.30 0.66
N GLU A 70 4.14 15.39 1.11
CA GLU A 70 3.75 16.49 0.26
C GLU A 70 2.81 16.04 -0.88
N PHE A 71 2.74 16.83 -1.94
CA PHE A 71 1.86 16.57 -3.08
C PHE A 71 2.62 15.84 -4.18
N ALA A 72 3.13 14.67 -3.85
CA ALA A 72 3.86 13.83 -4.79
C ALA A 72 3.07 12.57 -5.12
N PRO A 73 3.24 12.01 -6.32
CA PRO A 73 2.58 10.76 -6.67
C PRO A 73 3.01 9.64 -5.72
N PRO A 74 2.14 8.69 -5.41
CA PRO A 74 2.49 7.63 -4.47
C PRO A 74 3.59 6.71 -5.03
N ILE A 75 4.31 6.09 -4.11
CA ILE A 75 5.33 5.10 -4.46
C ILE A 75 4.61 3.77 -4.73
N ARG A 76 4.91 3.15 -5.86
CA ARG A 76 4.34 1.85 -6.21
C ARG A 76 5.26 0.74 -5.73
N ALA A 77 4.76 -0.08 -4.83
CA ALA A 77 5.48 -1.25 -4.33
C ALA A 77 4.79 -2.52 -4.84
N TYR A 78 5.60 -3.51 -5.20
CA TYR A 78 5.09 -4.80 -5.66
C TYR A 78 5.31 -5.81 -4.55
N VAL A 79 4.23 -6.35 -4.00
CA VAL A 79 4.28 -7.20 -2.82
C VAL A 79 3.64 -8.54 -3.11
N ASN A 80 4.36 -9.61 -2.81
CA ASN A 80 3.88 -10.97 -3.02
C ASN A 80 2.70 -11.27 -2.11
N LYS A 81 1.67 -11.92 -2.65
CA LYS A 81 0.46 -12.29 -1.90
C LYS A 81 0.70 -13.31 -0.80
N ASP A 82 1.84 -13.99 -0.83
CA ASP A 82 2.18 -14.98 0.19
C ASP A 82 2.65 -14.36 1.49
N TYR A 83 2.93 -13.05 1.50
CA TYR A 83 3.32 -12.38 2.73
C TYR A 83 2.14 -12.28 3.69
N ASP A 84 2.48 -12.09 4.96
CA ASP A 84 1.49 -11.93 6.01
C ASP A 84 1.06 -10.45 6.06
N PHE A 85 -0.24 -10.23 5.84
CA PHE A 85 -0.82 -8.89 5.84
C PHE A 85 -1.61 -8.58 7.11
N GLU A 86 -1.41 -9.33 8.18
CA GLU A 86 -2.12 -9.10 9.44
C GLU A 86 -1.86 -7.71 10.02
N CYS A 87 -0.70 -7.15 9.74
CA CYS A 87 -0.35 -5.80 10.18
C CYS A 87 -1.06 -4.69 9.39
N PHE A 88 -1.74 -5.03 8.29
CA PHE A 88 -2.51 -4.09 7.50
C PHE A 88 -3.87 -3.88 8.15
N LYS A 89 -4.23 -2.61 8.34
CA LYS A 89 -5.50 -2.26 8.92
C LYS A 89 -6.31 -1.44 7.93
N GLN A 90 -7.44 -1.99 7.48
CA GLN A 90 -8.28 -1.30 6.51
C GLN A 90 -8.95 -0.09 7.16
N LEU A 91 -9.00 1.02 6.42
CA LEU A 91 -9.68 2.22 6.89
C LEU A 91 -11.18 1.98 6.93
N SER A 92 -11.84 2.50 7.97
CA SER A 92 -13.29 2.49 8.07
C SER A 92 -13.89 3.46 7.04
N LYS A 93 -15.22 3.38 6.82
CA LYS A 93 -15.90 4.30 5.92
C LYS A 93 -15.71 5.76 6.34
N ALA A 94 -15.75 6.04 7.65
CA ALA A 94 -15.55 7.38 8.16
C ALA A 94 -14.11 7.87 7.90
N GLU A 95 -13.14 7.01 8.14
CA GLU A 95 -11.73 7.33 7.85
C GLU A 95 -11.50 7.54 6.37
N MET A 96 -12.14 6.73 5.52
CA MET A 96 -12.00 6.88 4.07
C MET A 96 -12.53 8.21 3.56
N LYS A 97 -13.55 8.78 4.20
CA LYS A 97 -14.05 10.11 3.81
C LYS A 97 -12.99 11.18 4.05
N VAL A 98 -12.24 11.05 5.12
CA VAL A 98 -11.21 12.03 5.47
C VAL A 98 -9.92 11.80 4.68
N TYR A 99 -9.39 10.59 4.76
CA TYR A 99 -8.08 10.27 4.18
C TYR A 99 -8.17 9.89 2.71
N GLY A 100 -9.29 9.32 2.28
CA GLY A 100 -9.50 8.96 0.88
C GLY A 100 -9.50 10.16 -0.04
N LEU A 101 -10.07 11.28 0.42
CA LEU A 101 -10.05 12.52 -0.36
C LEU A 101 -8.61 13.01 -0.55
N LEU A 102 -7.82 12.98 0.51
CA LEU A 102 -6.41 13.35 0.43
C LEU A 102 -5.66 12.44 -0.54
N TRP A 103 -5.93 11.15 -0.44
CA TRP A 103 -5.31 10.17 -1.34
C TRP A 103 -5.67 10.45 -2.79
N PHE A 104 -6.95 10.73 -3.03
CA PHE A 104 -7.43 11.01 -4.38
C PHE A 104 -6.77 12.27 -4.97
N CYS A 105 -6.52 13.27 -4.15
CA CYS A 105 -5.84 14.49 -4.57
C CYS A 105 -4.39 14.26 -5.00
N PHE A 106 -3.81 13.11 -4.65
CA PHE A 106 -2.44 12.76 -5.05
C PHE A 106 -2.40 11.97 -6.37
N GLY A 107 -3.51 11.83 -7.04
CA GLY A 107 -3.54 11.24 -8.38
C GLY A 107 -3.52 9.71 -8.43
N VAL A 108 -4.03 9.08 -7.43
CA VAL A 108 -4.15 7.62 -7.41
C VAL A 108 -5.44 7.16 -8.06
#